data_a671a4881d984243531e8016dc3d9139
#
_entry.id   a671a4881d984243531e8016dc3d9139
#
_cell.length_a   1.000
_cell.length_b   1.000
_cell.length_c   1.000
_cell.angle_alpha   90.00
_cell.angle_beta   90.00
_cell.angle_gamma   90.00
#
_symmetry.space_group_name_H-M   'P 1'
#
loop_
_entity.id
_entity.type
_entity.pdbx_description
1 polymer ?
#
loop_
_entity_poly.entity_id
_entity_poly.type
_entity_poly.pdbx_seq_one_letter_code
_entity_poly.pdbx_strand_id
1 'polypeptide(L)'
;MGSDYLFLMVDAAITVLPEDSLRTLVKGFLNADELQPNGKEEMSLLENVKAFRKASLQGKYYEDFAVNSKNCNTTSGGTLAWMADCHRLLDRCVAQVNGGDLRSAHQAFEIIFELLDRIDEGNAEILFFADEGGSWALGIEWERVLPAWFTALAAEATADEYATRVAVVLR
;
A
#
# COMPACT_ATOMS: atom_id res chain seq x y z
N MET A 1 21.95 23.23 -16.16
CA MET A 1 20.88 22.26 -16.45
C MET A 1 20.45 21.68 -15.10
N GLY A 2 19.25 22.00 -14.62
CA GLY A 2 18.84 21.61 -13.28
C GLY A 2 18.52 20.11 -13.19
N SER A 3 18.68 19.55 -12.01
CA SER A 3 18.38 18.15 -11.67
C SER A 3 16.98 17.70 -12.15
N ASP A 4 16.01 18.61 -12.12
CA ASP A 4 14.62 18.36 -12.48
C ASP A 4 14.43 17.98 -13.96
N TYR A 5 15.22 18.55 -14.86
CA TYR A 5 15.19 18.17 -16.29
C TYR A 5 15.74 16.77 -16.54
N LEU A 6 16.70 16.32 -15.71
CA LEU A 6 17.24 14.97 -15.83
C LEU A 6 16.19 13.91 -15.45
N PHE A 7 15.44 14.16 -14.37
CA PHE A 7 14.35 13.27 -13.95
C PHE A 7 13.23 13.19 -15.00
N LEU A 8 12.82 14.31 -15.58
CA LEU A 8 11.81 14.34 -16.64
C LEU A 8 12.27 13.60 -17.90
N MET A 9 13.58 13.71 -18.25
CA MET A 9 14.14 12.96 -19.39
C MET A 9 14.19 11.44 -19.12
N VAL A 10 14.55 11.05 -17.90
CA VAL A 10 14.57 9.63 -17.50
C VAL A 10 13.15 9.06 -17.50
N ASP A 11 12.19 9.77 -16.98
CA ASP A 11 10.77 9.36 -16.93
C ASP A 11 10.20 9.21 -18.35
N ALA A 12 10.47 10.16 -19.24
CA ALA A 12 10.09 10.08 -20.64
C ALA A 12 10.78 8.91 -21.36
N ALA A 13 12.06 8.63 -21.07
CA ALA A 13 12.79 7.52 -21.65
C ALA A 13 12.24 6.16 -21.19
N ILE A 14 11.87 6.02 -19.91
CA ILE A 14 11.25 4.81 -19.37
C ILE A 14 9.91 4.52 -20.05
N THR A 15 9.14 5.56 -20.36
CA THR A 15 7.80 5.43 -20.98
C THR A 15 7.87 5.02 -22.46
N VAL A 16 8.96 5.34 -23.17
CA VAL A 16 9.08 5.17 -24.63
C VAL A 16 9.95 3.97 -25.03
N LEU A 17 10.87 3.54 -24.15
CA LEU A 17 11.80 2.46 -24.48
C LEU A 17 11.14 1.08 -24.36
N PRO A 18 11.40 0.15 -25.31
CA PRO A 18 11.02 -1.24 -25.16
C PRO A 18 11.68 -1.87 -23.92
N GLU A 19 11.00 -2.83 -23.29
CA GLU A 19 11.43 -3.48 -22.05
C GLU A 19 12.86 -4.03 -22.13
N ASP A 20 13.25 -4.65 -23.26
CA ASP A 20 14.60 -5.19 -23.47
C ASP A 20 15.67 -4.09 -23.51
N SER A 21 15.33 -2.92 -24.03
CA SER A 21 16.22 -1.75 -24.06
C SER A 21 16.38 -1.16 -22.67
N LEU A 22 15.30 -1.08 -21.90
CA LEU A 22 15.33 -0.67 -20.50
C LEU A 22 16.15 -1.64 -19.65
N ARG A 23 15.98 -2.94 -19.80
CA ARG A 23 16.79 -3.96 -19.12
C ARG A 23 18.26 -3.82 -19.43
N THR A 24 18.62 -3.54 -20.69
CA THR A 24 20.00 -3.37 -21.12
C THR A 24 20.62 -2.11 -20.53
N LEU A 25 19.86 -1.03 -20.49
CA LEU A 25 20.29 0.26 -19.93
C LEU A 25 20.49 0.17 -18.42
N VAL A 26 19.56 -0.46 -17.71
CA VAL A 26 19.60 -0.63 -16.25
C VAL A 26 20.75 -1.57 -15.83
N LYS A 27 21.03 -2.64 -16.58
CA LYS A 27 22.17 -3.55 -16.33
C LYS A 27 23.54 -2.86 -16.35
N GLY A 28 23.67 -1.72 -17.02
CA GLY A 28 24.90 -0.94 -17.03
C GLY A 28 25.13 -0.09 -15.77
N PHE A 29 24.09 0.13 -14.96
CA PHE A 29 24.11 1.00 -13.79
C PHE A 29 23.80 0.28 -12.47
N LEU A 30 23.10 -0.85 -12.52
CA LEU A 30 22.78 -1.67 -11.36
C LEU A 30 23.48 -3.03 -11.51
N ASN A 31 24.08 -3.52 -10.43
CA ASN A 31 24.60 -4.88 -10.41
C ASN A 31 23.45 -5.86 -10.66
N ALA A 32 23.68 -6.85 -11.53
CA ALA A 32 22.67 -7.87 -11.85
C ALA A 32 22.17 -8.62 -10.60
N ASP A 33 22.99 -8.70 -9.55
CA ASP A 33 22.65 -9.30 -8.26
C ASP A 33 21.68 -8.44 -7.42
N GLU A 34 21.61 -7.12 -7.70
CA GLU A 34 20.64 -6.21 -7.06
C GLU A 34 19.27 -6.24 -7.75
N LEU A 35 19.23 -6.71 -9.00
CA LEU A 35 18.01 -6.85 -9.81
C LEU A 35 17.40 -8.25 -9.75
N GLN A 36 18.16 -9.24 -9.31
CA GLN A 36 17.59 -10.54 -9.02
C GLN A 36 16.78 -10.41 -7.72
N PRO A 37 15.51 -10.81 -7.71
CA PRO A 37 14.85 -11.04 -6.43
C PRO A 37 15.75 -12.02 -5.69
N ASN A 38 16.39 -11.52 -4.62
CA ASN A 38 17.19 -12.37 -3.75
C ASN A 38 16.38 -13.64 -3.53
N GLY A 39 16.97 -14.81 -3.73
CA GLY A 39 16.34 -16.12 -3.52
C GLY A 39 15.96 -16.43 -2.06
N LYS A 40 15.62 -15.40 -1.29
CA LYS A 40 14.74 -15.51 -0.12
C LYS A 40 13.38 -15.84 -0.70
N GLU A 41 12.82 -16.97 -0.34
CA GLU A 41 11.42 -17.29 -0.56
C GLU A 41 10.62 -16.01 -0.40
N GLU A 42 10.04 -15.54 -1.51
CA GLU A 42 9.28 -14.29 -1.49
C GLU A 42 8.11 -14.54 -0.54
N MET A 43 8.11 -13.87 0.59
CA MET A 43 7.06 -14.02 1.61
C MET A 43 5.70 -13.89 0.92
N SER A 44 4.81 -14.83 1.19
CA SER A 44 3.45 -14.78 0.64
C SER A 44 2.79 -13.43 0.94
N LEU A 45 1.80 -13.04 0.13
CA LEU A 45 1.04 -11.81 0.38
C LEU A 45 0.56 -11.74 1.84
N LEU A 46 -0.02 -12.82 2.32
CA LEU A 46 -0.60 -12.87 3.66
C LEU A 46 0.45 -12.73 4.77
N GLU A 47 1.63 -13.31 4.61
CA GLU A 47 2.75 -13.12 5.56
C GLU A 47 3.24 -11.68 5.59
N ASN A 48 3.36 -11.04 4.41
CA ASN A 48 3.73 -9.63 4.32
C ASN A 48 2.70 -8.72 5.00
N VAL A 49 1.41 -8.95 4.77
CA VAL A 49 0.33 -8.18 5.39
C VAL A 49 0.29 -8.38 6.91
N LYS A 50 0.49 -9.62 7.39
CA LYS A 50 0.61 -9.90 8.84
C LYS A 50 1.82 -9.21 9.47
N ALA A 51 2.96 -9.21 8.78
CA ALA A 51 4.15 -8.51 9.24
C ALA A 51 3.94 -6.98 9.28
N PHE A 52 3.29 -6.42 8.27
CA PHE A 52 2.90 -5.02 8.20
C PHE A 52 1.96 -4.64 9.37
N ARG A 53 0.88 -5.44 9.58
CA ARG A 53 -0.03 -5.26 10.72
C ARG A 53 0.73 -5.26 12.04
N LYS A 54 1.60 -6.24 12.24
CA LYS A 54 2.41 -6.32 13.48
C LYS A 54 3.27 -5.07 13.66
N ALA A 55 3.97 -4.63 12.63
CA ALA A 55 4.81 -3.43 12.67
C ALA A 55 3.99 -2.17 12.97
N SER A 56 2.81 -2.03 12.35
CA SER A 56 1.87 -0.92 12.58
C SER A 56 1.41 -0.87 14.04
N LEU A 57 0.94 -2.00 14.57
CA LEU A 57 0.45 -2.09 15.94
C LEU A 57 1.57 -1.97 17.01
N GLN A 58 2.83 -2.13 16.62
CA GLN A 58 3.99 -1.89 17.48
C GLN A 58 4.50 -0.44 17.43
N GLY A 59 3.79 0.46 16.73
CA GLY A 59 4.18 1.86 16.58
C GLY A 59 5.42 2.09 15.73
N LYS A 60 5.82 1.13 14.87
CA LYS A 60 7.03 1.27 14.03
C LYS A 60 6.97 2.48 13.10
N TYR A 61 5.78 2.89 12.71
CA TYR A 61 5.52 4.00 11.80
C TYR A 61 5.08 5.27 12.53
N TYR A 62 4.86 5.21 13.85
CA TYR A 62 4.47 6.37 14.62
C TYR A 62 5.66 7.30 14.82
N GLU A 63 5.56 8.49 14.26
CA GLU A 63 6.60 9.51 14.33
C GLU A 63 5.94 10.86 14.54
N ASP A 64 5.86 11.26 15.82
CA ASP A 64 5.27 12.54 16.21
C ASP A 64 6.26 13.70 16.12
N PHE A 65 5.74 14.91 16.05
CA PHE A 65 6.49 16.14 16.14
C PHE A 65 5.67 17.25 16.80
N ALA A 66 6.34 18.29 17.29
CA ALA A 66 5.65 19.43 17.88
C ALA A 66 4.90 20.23 16.81
N VAL A 67 3.58 20.20 16.85
CA VAL A 67 2.70 20.88 15.90
C VAL A 67 2.66 22.39 16.17
N ASN A 68 2.76 23.20 15.12
CA ASN A 68 2.63 24.65 15.14
C ASN A 68 2.03 25.15 13.82
N SER A 69 1.76 26.44 13.73
CA SER A 69 1.12 27.04 12.54
C SER A 69 1.88 26.88 11.21
N LYS A 70 3.15 26.45 11.24
CA LYS A 70 3.96 26.28 10.03
C LYS A 70 4.00 24.84 9.55
N ASN A 71 3.70 23.88 10.43
CA ASN A 71 3.79 22.45 10.13
C ASN A 71 2.49 21.65 10.41
N CYS A 72 1.38 22.34 10.69
CA CYS A 72 0.10 21.67 10.99
C CYS A 72 -0.42 20.76 9.87
N ASN A 73 0.04 20.95 8.63
CA ASN A 73 -0.32 20.11 7.47
C ASN A 73 0.86 19.22 7.02
N THR A 74 1.90 19.09 7.85
CA THR A 74 3.07 18.28 7.48
C THR A 74 2.79 16.82 7.81
N THR A 75 3.02 15.93 6.84
CA THR A 75 2.96 14.49 7.04
C THR A 75 4.30 13.99 7.55
N SER A 76 4.31 13.18 8.62
CA SER A 76 5.54 12.61 9.18
C SER A 76 6.19 11.60 8.21
N GLY A 77 7.50 11.39 8.36
CA GLY A 77 8.23 10.38 7.58
C GLY A 77 7.68 8.97 7.82
N GLY A 78 7.31 8.68 9.06
CA GLY A 78 6.69 7.40 9.42
C GLY A 78 5.34 7.20 8.74
N THR A 79 4.48 8.21 8.71
CA THR A 79 3.19 8.17 7.99
C THR A 79 3.41 7.95 6.48
N LEU A 80 4.35 8.65 5.87
CA LEU A 80 4.68 8.46 4.44
C LEU A 80 5.17 7.04 4.15
N ALA A 81 6.02 6.48 5.00
CA ALA A 81 6.50 5.11 4.86
C ALA A 81 5.36 4.09 5.00
N TRP A 82 4.46 4.30 5.95
CA TRP A 82 3.28 3.43 6.12
C TRP A 82 2.37 3.49 4.89
N MET A 83 2.10 4.68 4.36
CA MET A 83 1.30 4.87 3.14
C MET A 83 1.90 4.08 1.97
N ALA A 84 3.21 4.20 1.75
CA ALA A 84 3.89 3.49 0.67
C ALA A 84 3.79 1.96 0.82
N ASP A 85 3.97 1.44 2.04
CA ASP A 85 3.83 0.01 2.31
C ASP A 85 2.37 -0.45 2.16
N CYS A 86 1.39 0.32 2.63
CA CYS A 86 -0.03 0.02 2.50
C CYS A 86 -0.46 -0.04 1.03
N HIS A 87 -0.11 0.97 0.24
CA HIS A 87 -0.43 1.00 -1.19
C HIS A 87 0.18 -0.19 -1.93
N ARG A 88 1.46 -0.48 -1.69
CA ARG A 88 2.14 -1.64 -2.28
C ARG A 88 1.44 -2.97 -1.93
N LEU A 89 0.96 -3.12 -0.69
CA LEU A 89 0.23 -4.32 -0.27
C LEU A 89 -1.16 -4.39 -0.89
N LEU A 90 -1.90 -3.27 -0.99
CA LEU A 90 -3.18 -3.20 -1.69
C LEU A 90 -3.03 -3.53 -3.18
N ASP A 91 -1.97 -3.06 -3.83
CA ASP A 91 -1.64 -3.42 -5.22
C ASP A 91 -1.42 -4.92 -5.38
N ARG A 92 -0.71 -5.54 -4.46
CA ARG A 92 -0.52 -6.99 -4.45
C ARG A 92 -1.82 -7.75 -4.19
N CYS A 93 -2.72 -7.23 -3.33
CA CYS A 93 -4.04 -7.81 -3.15
C CYS A 93 -4.85 -7.80 -4.47
N VAL A 94 -4.87 -6.68 -5.17
CA VAL A 94 -5.53 -6.54 -6.48
C VAL A 94 -4.92 -7.51 -7.51
N ALA A 95 -3.60 -7.60 -7.56
CA ALA A 95 -2.90 -8.53 -8.46
C ALA A 95 -3.23 -10.00 -8.12
N GLN A 96 -3.32 -10.34 -6.83
CA GLN A 96 -3.67 -11.69 -6.36
C GLN A 96 -5.10 -12.08 -6.78
N VAL A 97 -6.07 -11.13 -6.70
CA VAL A 97 -7.44 -11.34 -7.21
C VAL A 97 -7.41 -11.62 -8.71
N ASN A 98 -6.67 -10.83 -9.48
CA ASN A 98 -6.53 -11.03 -10.91
C ASN A 98 -5.83 -12.35 -11.26
N GLY A 99 -4.96 -12.84 -10.39
CA GLY A 99 -4.31 -14.15 -10.48
C GLY A 99 -5.19 -15.34 -10.05
N GLY A 100 -6.38 -15.08 -9.49
CA GLY A 100 -7.37 -16.10 -9.11
C GLY A 100 -7.23 -16.65 -7.68
N ASP A 101 -6.26 -16.23 -6.88
CA ASP A 101 -6.17 -16.60 -5.47
C ASP A 101 -7.01 -15.63 -4.61
N LEU A 102 -8.33 -15.81 -4.72
CA LEU A 102 -9.32 -14.94 -4.10
C LEU A 102 -9.31 -15.03 -2.57
N ARG A 103 -9.01 -16.20 -2.04
CA ARG A 103 -9.01 -16.45 -0.59
C ARG A 103 -7.90 -15.71 0.13
N SER A 104 -6.66 -15.85 -0.36
CA SER A 104 -5.52 -15.14 0.24
C SER A 104 -5.66 -13.63 0.09
N ALA A 105 -6.18 -13.17 -1.05
CA ALA A 105 -6.46 -11.76 -1.30
C ALA A 105 -7.52 -11.23 -0.33
N HIS A 106 -8.63 -11.93 -0.13
CA HIS A 106 -9.69 -11.55 0.81
C HIS A 106 -9.14 -11.39 2.23
N GLN A 107 -8.40 -12.41 2.73
CA GLN A 107 -7.81 -12.35 4.06
C GLN A 107 -6.82 -11.18 4.22
N ALA A 108 -6.07 -10.87 3.17
CA ALA A 108 -5.13 -9.76 3.17
C ALA A 108 -5.85 -8.41 3.22
N PHE A 109 -6.91 -8.21 2.43
CA PHE A 109 -7.74 -7.01 2.48
C PHE A 109 -8.35 -6.80 3.86
N GLU A 110 -8.93 -7.84 4.48
CA GLU A 110 -9.54 -7.74 5.81
C GLU A 110 -8.54 -7.23 6.86
N ILE A 111 -7.30 -7.72 6.81
CA ILE A 111 -6.26 -7.27 7.75
C ILE A 111 -5.89 -5.80 7.51
N ILE A 112 -5.81 -5.36 6.26
CA ILE A 112 -5.50 -3.97 5.94
C ILE A 112 -6.66 -3.06 6.35
N PHE A 113 -7.91 -3.45 6.06
CA PHE A 113 -9.09 -2.68 6.43
C PHE A 113 -9.25 -2.57 7.94
N GLU A 114 -8.97 -3.65 8.71
CA GLU A 114 -8.90 -3.56 10.18
C GLU A 114 -7.90 -2.50 10.67
N LEU A 115 -6.77 -2.35 9.98
CA LEU A 115 -5.79 -1.30 10.33
C LEU A 115 -6.32 0.10 10.02
N LEU A 116 -7.04 0.28 8.90
CA LEU A 116 -7.66 1.55 8.54
C LEU A 116 -8.73 1.95 9.55
N ASP A 117 -9.60 1.01 9.94
CA ASP A 117 -10.62 1.24 10.97
C ASP A 117 -9.97 1.68 12.29
N ARG A 118 -8.86 1.03 12.71
CA ARG A 118 -8.13 1.42 13.93
C ARG A 118 -7.50 2.80 13.85
N ILE A 119 -7.06 3.22 12.67
CA ILE A 119 -6.55 4.58 12.44
C ILE A 119 -7.69 5.58 12.61
N ASP A 120 -8.88 5.30 12.08
CA ASP A 120 -10.06 6.17 12.18
C ASP A 120 -10.64 6.21 13.59
N GLU A 121 -10.56 5.12 14.34
CA GLU A 121 -10.95 5.09 15.76
C GLU A 121 -9.98 5.88 16.67
N GLY A 122 -8.78 6.20 16.21
CA GLY A 122 -7.76 6.89 17.01
C GLY A 122 -7.26 6.10 18.22
N ASN A 123 -7.56 4.81 18.31
CA ASN A 123 -7.28 3.97 19.48
C ASN A 123 -5.85 3.39 19.52
N ALA A 124 -5.07 3.58 18.46
CA ALA A 124 -3.72 3.05 18.38
C ALA A 124 -2.76 4.09 17.79
N GLU A 125 -1.60 4.22 18.40
CA GLU A 125 -0.50 5.06 17.88
C GLU A 125 0.15 4.38 16.66
N ILE A 126 -0.63 4.26 15.59
CA ILE A 126 -0.18 3.68 14.32
C ILE A 126 0.47 4.76 13.47
N LEU A 127 -0.23 5.90 13.30
CA LEU A 127 0.19 7.03 12.50
C LEU A 127 0.01 8.33 13.28
N PHE A 128 0.87 9.29 12.98
CA PHE A 128 0.75 10.63 13.50
C PHE A 128 0.21 11.58 12.41
N PHE A 129 -0.95 12.18 12.69
CA PHE A 129 -1.54 13.23 11.89
C PHE A 129 -1.51 14.55 12.64
N ALA A 130 -0.87 15.56 12.07
CA ALA A 130 -0.81 16.89 12.68
C ALA A 130 -2.14 17.63 12.61
N ASP A 131 -3.02 17.28 11.66
CA ASP A 131 -4.30 17.92 11.33
C ASP A 131 -5.53 17.05 11.67
N GLU A 132 -5.39 16.05 12.53
CA GLU A 132 -6.44 15.09 12.84
C GLU A 132 -6.98 14.34 11.61
N GLY A 133 -6.16 14.19 10.56
CA GLY A 133 -6.47 13.37 9.39
C GLY A 133 -6.80 11.94 9.83
N GLY A 134 -7.48 11.19 9.00
CA GLY A 134 -7.78 9.79 9.22
C GLY A 134 -7.37 8.97 8.01
N SER A 135 -7.96 7.78 7.83
CA SER A 135 -7.67 6.91 6.69
C SER A 135 -7.92 7.58 5.33
N TRP A 136 -8.80 8.57 5.26
CA TRP A 136 -9.04 9.35 4.05
C TRP A 136 -7.79 10.11 3.56
N ALA A 137 -6.93 10.55 4.48
CA ALA A 137 -5.70 11.27 4.15
C ALA A 137 -4.62 10.37 3.52
N LEU A 138 -4.81 9.05 3.57
CA LEU A 138 -3.84 8.08 3.07
C LEU A 138 -3.84 7.95 1.53
N GLY A 139 -4.81 8.55 0.82
CA GLY A 139 -4.85 8.60 -0.64
C GLY A 139 -5.06 7.23 -1.30
N ILE A 140 -5.82 6.33 -0.68
CA ILE A 140 -6.10 4.99 -1.23
C ILE A 140 -6.98 5.12 -2.47
N GLU A 141 -6.61 4.42 -3.55
CA GLU A 141 -7.37 4.36 -4.81
C GLU A 141 -8.57 3.40 -4.68
N TRP A 142 -9.61 3.83 -3.96
CA TRP A 142 -10.79 3.02 -3.68
C TRP A 142 -11.49 2.48 -4.93
N GLU A 143 -11.51 3.25 -6.00
CA GLU A 143 -12.10 2.83 -7.30
C GLU A 143 -11.46 1.55 -7.85
N ARG A 144 -10.21 1.29 -7.50
CA ARG A 144 -9.46 0.10 -7.90
C ARG A 144 -9.51 -1.00 -6.84
N VAL A 145 -9.44 -0.61 -5.57
CA VAL A 145 -9.36 -1.54 -4.43
C VAL A 145 -10.70 -2.22 -4.16
N LEU A 146 -11.80 -1.46 -4.09
CA LEU A 146 -13.10 -1.99 -3.71
C LEU A 146 -13.64 -3.05 -4.69
N PRO A 147 -13.57 -2.91 -6.02
CA PRO A 147 -14.02 -3.97 -6.93
C PRO A 147 -13.25 -5.28 -6.75
N ALA A 148 -11.94 -5.20 -6.48
CA ALA A 148 -11.14 -6.39 -6.21
C ALA A 148 -11.54 -7.04 -4.87
N TRP A 149 -11.72 -6.25 -3.82
CA TRP A 149 -12.21 -6.76 -2.54
C TRP A 149 -13.59 -7.38 -2.66
N PHE A 150 -14.56 -6.75 -3.34
CA PHE A 150 -15.89 -7.33 -3.59
C PHE A 150 -15.81 -8.67 -4.32
N THR A 151 -14.91 -8.78 -5.30
CA THR A 151 -14.70 -10.04 -6.03
C THR A 151 -14.17 -11.13 -5.11
N ALA A 152 -13.19 -10.81 -4.28
CA ALA A 152 -12.62 -11.74 -3.33
C ALA A 152 -13.63 -12.15 -2.23
N LEU A 153 -14.39 -11.19 -1.71
CA LEU A 153 -15.44 -11.43 -0.71
C LEU A 153 -16.55 -12.33 -1.26
N ALA A 154 -17.01 -12.09 -2.50
CA ALA A 154 -18.08 -12.88 -3.13
C ALA A 154 -17.70 -14.36 -3.31
N ALA A 155 -16.42 -14.69 -3.39
CA ALA A 155 -15.95 -16.07 -3.50
C ALA A 155 -15.93 -16.83 -2.16
N GLU A 156 -15.88 -16.11 -1.05
CA GLU A 156 -15.72 -16.71 0.30
C GLU A 156 -16.99 -16.57 1.16
N ALA A 157 -17.83 -15.57 0.94
CA ALA A 157 -19.00 -15.24 1.76
C ALA A 157 -20.29 -15.86 1.21
N THR A 158 -21.22 -16.18 2.11
CA THR A 158 -22.61 -16.41 1.73
C THR A 158 -23.29 -15.11 1.27
N ALA A 159 -24.42 -15.20 0.57
CA ALA A 159 -25.11 -14.02 0.04
C ALA A 159 -25.47 -13.01 1.15
N ASP A 160 -25.90 -13.50 2.33
CA ASP A 160 -26.28 -12.65 3.47
C ASP A 160 -25.06 -11.99 4.11
N GLU A 161 -23.96 -12.72 4.26
CA GLU A 161 -22.68 -12.18 4.74
C GLU A 161 -22.13 -11.13 3.79
N TYR A 162 -22.17 -11.40 2.48
CA TYR A 162 -21.74 -10.48 1.45
C TYR A 162 -22.53 -9.16 1.55
N ALA A 163 -23.87 -9.25 1.54
CA ALA A 163 -24.71 -8.08 1.63
C ALA A 163 -24.45 -7.24 2.90
N THR A 164 -24.25 -7.92 4.04
CA THR A 164 -23.96 -7.27 5.32
C THR A 164 -22.65 -6.52 5.29
N ARG A 165 -21.58 -7.14 4.80
CA ARG A 165 -20.23 -6.55 4.74
C ARG A 165 -20.16 -5.39 3.75
N VAL A 166 -20.76 -5.55 2.57
CA VAL A 166 -20.84 -4.47 1.58
C VAL A 166 -21.57 -3.25 2.13
N ALA A 167 -22.69 -3.47 2.87
CA ALA A 167 -23.45 -2.38 3.47
C ALA A 167 -22.65 -1.58 4.53
N VAL A 168 -21.68 -2.19 5.20
CA VAL A 168 -20.80 -1.50 6.17
C VAL A 168 -19.81 -0.59 5.44
N VAL A 169 -19.21 -1.06 4.36
CA VAL A 169 -18.17 -0.31 3.62
C VAL A 169 -18.74 0.85 2.81
N LEU A 170 -20.02 0.79 2.41
CA LEU A 170 -20.68 1.83 1.62
C LEU A 170 -21.38 2.92 2.48
N ARG A 171 -21.23 2.92 3.79
CA ARG A 171 -21.74 3.96 4.71
C ARG A 171 -20.72 5.02 4.99
#